data_69f5b078d0d88f28fabb23cfb7458c39
#
_entry.id   69f5b078d0d88f28fabb23cfb7458c39
#
_cell.length_a   1.000
_cell.length_b   1.000
_cell.length_c   1.000
_cell.angle_alpha   90.00
_cell.angle_beta   90.00
_cell.angle_gamma   90.00
#
_symmetry.space_group_name_H-M   'P 1'
#
loop_
_entity.id
_entity.type
_entity.pdbx_description
1 polymer ?
#
loop_
_entity_poly.entity_id
_entity_poly.type
_entity_poly.pdbx_seq_one_letter_code
_entity_poly.pdbx_strand_id
1 'polypeptide(L)'
;LGLLGLVGWIGDPVVFWRDLLDLLAEVSRQASGVDIEPLSWESLEPLAPIMAGIMASAVLVALSLALLLGTWWASGIHGGSFAAMFRNLHLGYVIGGLATIAGIAAILGLQPLAGNVLLVLGTGFAFQGLAVVYWWSWSKQWPRGWWLALYFPLFLGPAVRMSEMALLVTLGFIDNWYRLRPGREDMV
;
A
#
# COMPACT_ATOMS: atom_id res chain seq x y z
N LEU A 1 -4.51 10.25 7.46
CA LEU A 1 -5.91 10.65 7.78
C LEU A 1 -6.53 11.47 6.64
N GLY A 2 -5.82 12.44 6.02
CA GLY A 2 -6.35 13.24 4.90
C GLY A 2 -6.82 12.41 3.70
N LEU A 3 -6.08 11.36 3.31
CA LEU A 3 -6.47 10.45 2.22
C LEU A 3 -7.74 9.66 2.54
N LEU A 4 -7.96 9.29 3.80
CA LEU A 4 -9.19 8.63 4.25
C LEU A 4 -10.40 9.58 4.22
N GLY A 5 -10.19 10.86 4.50
CA GLY A 5 -11.21 11.90 4.37
C GLY A 5 -11.64 12.10 2.91
N LEU A 6 -10.71 12.06 1.96
CA LEU A 6 -10.99 12.13 0.53
C LEU A 6 -11.88 10.97 0.05
N VAL A 7 -11.63 9.75 0.52
CA VAL A 7 -12.44 8.58 0.19
C VAL A 7 -13.90 8.78 0.63
N GLY A 8 -14.14 9.40 1.80
CA GLY A 8 -15.50 9.68 2.31
C GLY A 8 -16.21 10.84 1.61
N TRP A 9 -15.46 11.73 0.94
CA TRP A 9 -16.00 12.94 0.32
C TRP A 9 -16.52 12.74 -1.12
N ILE A 10 -16.10 11.66 -1.79
CA ILE A 10 -16.41 11.40 -3.21
C ILE A 10 -17.91 11.18 -3.49
N GLY A 11 -18.76 10.97 -2.47
CA GLY A 11 -20.20 10.76 -2.67
C GLY A 11 -20.49 9.45 -3.39
N ASP A 12 -21.17 9.50 -4.56
CA ASP A 12 -21.35 8.32 -5.41
C ASP A 12 -20.10 8.08 -6.26
N PRO A 13 -19.31 7.04 -5.95
CA PRO A 13 -18.07 6.78 -6.64
C PRO A 13 -18.27 6.41 -8.12
N VAL A 14 -19.40 5.82 -8.49
CA VAL A 14 -19.66 5.40 -9.88
C VAL A 14 -19.81 6.63 -10.78
N VAL A 15 -20.63 7.59 -10.35
CA VAL A 15 -20.86 8.85 -11.09
C VAL A 15 -19.56 9.65 -11.18
N PHE A 16 -18.88 9.84 -10.04
CA PHE A 16 -17.63 10.59 -9.97
C PHE A 16 -16.56 10.05 -10.93
N TRP A 17 -16.34 8.74 -10.94
CA TRP A 17 -15.30 8.13 -11.78
C TRP A 17 -15.67 8.13 -13.26
N ARG A 18 -16.96 7.97 -13.59
CA ARG A 18 -17.42 8.10 -14.98
C ARG A 18 -17.11 9.48 -15.53
N ASP A 19 -17.56 10.52 -14.84
CA ASP A 19 -17.37 11.92 -15.26
C ASP A 19 -15.87 12.26 -15.39
N LEU A 20 -15.05 11.77 -14.46
CA LEU A 20 -13.60 12.00 -14.50
C LEU A 20 -12.93 11.28 -15.69
N LEU A 21 -13.31 10.03 -15.98
CA LEU A 21 -12.75 9.27 -17.10
C LEU A 21 -13.18 9.87 -18.45
N ASP A 22 -14.42 10.33 -18.57
CA ASP A 22 -14.91 11.01 -19.77
C ASP A 22 -14.14 12.33 -20.00
N LEU A 23 -13.87 13.09 -18.93
CA LEU A 23 -13.06 14.30 -19.01
C LEU A 23 -11.61 14.00 -19.42
N LEU A 24 -11.00 12.96 -18.84
CA LEU A 24 -9.63 12.57 -19.19
C LEU A 24 -9.52 12.07 -20.63
N ALA A 25 -10.51 11.32 -21.12
CA ALA A 25 -10.57 10.87 -22.50
C ALA A 25 -10.66 12.06 -23.47
N GLU A 26 -11.45 13.07 -23.14
CA GLU A 26 -11.58 14.28 -23.96
C GLU A 26 -10.29 15.11 -23.98
N VAL A 27 -9.67 15.32 -22.81
CA VAL A 27 -8.40 16.05 -22.70
C VAL A 27 -7.28 15.30 -23.46
N SER A 28 -7.26 13.97 -23.38
CA SER A 28 -6.29 13.14 -24.10
C SER A 28 -6.43 13.25 -25.60
N ARG A 29 -7.65 13.23 -26.12
CA ARG A 29 -7.93 13.42 -27.56
C ARG A 29 -7.47 14.80 -28.04
N GLN A 30 -7.71 15.84 -27.26
CA GLN A 30 -7.30 17.20 -27.60
C GLN A 30 -5.78 17.39 -27.57
N ALA A 31 -5.09 16.72 -26.62
CA ALA A 31 -3.64 16.90 -26.42
C ALA A 31 -2.78 16.07 -27.37
N SER A 32 -3.18 14.85 -27.70
CA SER A 32 -2.32 13.91 -28.45
C SER A 32 -2.76 13.65 -29.87
N GLY A 33 -4.00 13.97 -30.26
CA GLY A 33 -4.56 13.60 -31.55
C GLY A 33 -4.59 12.08 -31.82
N VAL A 34 -4.25 11.29 -30.83
CA VAL A 34 -4.27 9.83 -30.84
C VAL A 34 -5.56 9.37 -30.19
N ASP A 35 -6.39 8.66 -30.93
CA ASP A 35 -7.48 7.88 -30.34
C ASP A 35 -6.83 6.76 -29.50
N ILE A 36 -6.52 7.07 -28.26
CA ILE A 36 -6.30 6.00 -27.27
C ILE A 36 -7.67 5.38 -27.11
N GLU A 37 -7.83 4.14 -27.57
CA GLU A 37 -9.05 3.37 -27.30
C GLU A 37 -9.34 3.51 -25.79
N PRO A 38 -10.37 4.24 -25.37
CA PRO A 38 -10.61 4.45 -23.95
C PRO A 38 -10.85 3.08 -23.36
N LEU A 39 -10.14 2.76 -22.26
CA LEU A 39 -10.56 1.64 -21.42
C LEU A 39 -12.07 1.75 -21.28
N SER A 40 -12.80 0.81 -21.89
CA SER A 40 -14.24 0.94 -21.97
C SER A 40 -14.79 1.03 -20.54
N TRP A 41 -15.67 2.00 -20.29
CA TRP A 41 -16.29 2.17 -18.96
C TRP A 41 -16.85 0.83 -18.45
N GLU A 42 -17.41 0.01 -19.34
CA GLU A 42 -17.92 -1.33 -19.01
C GLU A 42 -16.91 -2.22 -18.30
N SER A 43 -15.61 -2.10 -18.63
CA SER A 43 -14.55 -2.87 -17.96
C SER A 43 -14.13 -2.26 -16.60
N LEU A 44 -14.34 -0.96 -16.40
CA LEU A 44 -13.95 -0.22 -15.20
C LEU A 44 -15.08 -0.06 -14.17
N GLU A 45 -16.34 -0.12 -14.62
CA GLU A 45 -17.52 0.05 -13.76
C GLU A 45 -17.51 -0.87 -12.53
N PRO A 46 -17.13 -2.17 -12.61
CA PRO A 46 -17.05 -3.03 -11.43
C PRO A 46 -15.97 -2.58 -10.41
N LEU A 47 -14.99 -1.80 -10.84
CA LEU A 47 -13.91 -1.29 -10.00
C LEU A 47 -14.24 0.09 -9.39
N ALA A 48 -15.22 0.80 -9.94
CA ALA A 48 -15.58 2.16 -9.51
C ALA A 48 -15.75 2.29 -7.98
N PRO A 49 -16.40 1.35 -7.27
CA PRO A 49 -16.56 1.43 -5.83
C PRO A 49 -15.24 1.44 -5.03
N ILE A 50 -14.16 0.87 -5.58
CA ILE A 50 -12.85 0.76 -4.92
C ILE A 50 -11.77 1.65 -5.55
N MET A 51 -12.06 2.36 -6.64
CA MET A 51 -11.09 3.21 -7.35
C MET A 51 -10.51 4.31 -6.45
N ALA A 52 -11.33 4.88 -5.56
CA ALA A 52 -10.86 5.89 -4.61
C ALA A 52 -9.78 5.34 -3.66
N GLY A 53 -9.97 4.12 -3.16
CA GLY A 53 -8.98 3.42 -2.33
C GLY A 53 -7.71 3.07 -3.12
N ILE A 54 -7.84 2.65 -4.37
CA ILE A 54 -6.72 2.36 -5.26
C ILE A 54 -5.89 3.64 -5.49
N MET A 55 -6.54 4.76 -5.85
CA MET A 55 -5.86 6.04 -6.04
C MET A 55 -5.17 6.52 -4.77
N ALA A 56 -5.87 6.50 -3.63
CA ALA A 56 -5.29 6.89 -2.36
C ALA A 56 -4.10 5.99 -1.97
N SER A 57 -4.19 4.68 -2.22
CA SER A 57 -3.09 3.74 -2.00
C SER A 57 -1.90 4.02 -2.92
N ALA A 58 -2.14 4.34 -4.21
CA ALA A 58 -1.08 4.70 -5.15
C ALA A 58 -0.34 5.98 -4.70
N VAL A 59 -1.07 7.00 -4.26
CA VAL A 59 -0.48 8.23 -3.69
C VAL A 59 0.33 7.90 -2.42
N LEU A 60 -0.21 7.06 -1.54
CA LEU A 60 0.51 6.63 -0.32
C LEU A 60 1.81 5.90 -0.67
N VAL A 61 1.78 4.99 -1.66
CA VAL A 61 2.99 4.30 -2.15
C VAL A 61 4.00 5.31 -2.68
N ALA A 62 3.58 6.23 -3.55
CA ALA A 62 4.46 7.23 -4.14
C ALA A 62 5.14 8.11 -3.07
N LEU A 63 4.36 8.61 -2.11
CA LEU A 63 4.88 9.41 -0.99
C LEU A 63 5.82 8.59 -0.09
N SER A 64 5.47 7.33 0.21
CA SER A 64 6.30 6.44 1.01
C SER A 64 7.64 6.16 0.31
N LEU A 65 7.62 5.87 -0.99
CA LEU A 65 8.83 5.66 -1.78
C LEU A 65 9.69 6.93 -1.86
N ALA A 66 9.07 8.10 -2.04
CA ALA A 66 9.79 9.38 -2.04
C ALA A 66 10.48 9.64 -0.70
N LEU A 67 9.79 9.39 0.43
CA LEU A 67 10.36 9.52 1.77
C LEU A 67 11.48 8.51 2.01
N LEU A 68 11.30 7.25 1.61
CA LEU A 68 12.31 6.21 1.75
C LEU A 68 13.55 6.53 0.91
N LEU A 69 13.37 7.01 -0.32
CA LEU A 69 14.46 7.43 -1.19
C LEU A 69 15.21 8.65 -0.61
N GLY A 70 14.46 9.66 -0.14
CA GLY A 70 15.04 10.85 0.50
C GLY A 70 15.84 10.51 1.75
N THR A 71 15.32 9.63 2.60
CA THR A 71 16.01 9.18 3.82
C THR A 71 17.22 8.30 3.51
N TRP A 72 17.13 7.45 2.49
CA TRP A 72 18.27 6.68 2.00
C TRP A 72 19.39 7.60 1.50
N TRP A 73 19.06 8.62 0.71
CA TRP A 73 20.02 9.61 0.23
C TRP A 73 20.65 10.39 1.38
N ALA A 74 19.83 10.89 2.29
CA ALA A 74 20.29 11.64 3.46
C ALA A 74 21.22 10.79 4.36
N SER A 75 20.93 9.50 4.53
CA SER A 75 21.79 8.61 5.32
C SER A 75 23.16 8.40 4.69
N GLY A 76 23.28 8.44 3.38
CA GLY A 76 24.56 8.39 2.66
C GLY A 76 25.42 9.63 2.89
N ILE A 77 24.80 10.80 3.09
CA ILE A 77 25.51 12.06 3.32
C ILE A 77 25.87 12.26 4.80
N HIS A 78 24.97 11.91 5.72
CA HIS A 78 25.11 12.23 7.16
C HIS A 78 25.57 11.04 8.01
N GLY A 79 25.93 9.90 7.40
CA GLY A 79 26.46 8.73 8.11
C GLY A 79 25.43 7.93 8.92
N GLY A 80 24.12 8.07 8.62
CA GLY A 80 23.05 7.28 9.24
C GLY A 80 22.90 5.89 8.62
N SER A 81 22.15 5.00 9.28
CA SER A 81 21.78 3.70 8.74
C SER A 81 20.30 3.66 8.31
N PHE A 82 20.05 3.88 7.01
CA PHE A 82 18.71 3.70 6.41
C PHE A 82 18.13 2.32 6.72
N ALA A 83 18.96 1.27 6.60
CA ALA A 83 18.54 -0.11 6.86
C ALA A 83 18.03 -0.31 8.30
N ALA A 84 18.66 0.31 9.28
CA ALA A 84 18.20 0.25 10.68
C ALA A 84 16.87 0.99 10.86
N MET A 85 16.70 2.16 10.24
CA MET A 85 15.47 2.93 10.31
C MET A 85 14.31 2.18 9.65
N PHE A 86 14.51 1.62 8.45
CA PHE A 86 13.48 0.87 7.75
C PHE A 86 13.04 -0.39 8.51
N ARG A 87 13.99 -1.14 9.09
CA ARG A 87 13.69 -2.32 9.90
C ARG A 87 12.87 -2.01 11.15
N ASN A 88 12.91 -0.78 11.65
CA ASN A 88 12.16 -0.34 12.82
C ASN A 88 10.81 0.33 12.47
N LEU A 89 10.38 0.29 11.19
CA LEU A 89 9.12 0.85 10.75
C LEU A 89 7.95 0.19 11.48
N HIS A 90 7.17 0.98 12.22
CA HIS A 90 6.00 0.54 12.97
C HIS A 90 4.88 1.57 12.86
N LEU A 91 3.68 1.13 12.45
CA LEU A 91 2.53 2.01 12.22
C LEU A 91 1.80 2.41 13.51
N GLY A 92 1.92 1.60 14.55
CA GLY A 92 1.32 1.88 15.85
C GLY A 92 -0.11 1.36 16.02
N TYR A 93 -0.53 1.25 17.29
CA TYR A 93 -1.81 0.63 17.67
C TYR A 93 -3.04 1.36 17.16
N VAL A 94 -2.97 2.69 16.95
CA VAL A 94 -4.10 3.48 16.44
C VAL A 94 -4.45 3.03 15.02
N ILE A 95 -3.43 2.88 14.15
CA ILE A 95 -3.63 2.43 12.77
C ILE A 95 -4.08 0.97 12.75
N GLY A 96 -3.54 0.12 13.63
CA GLY A 96 -4.00 -1.26 13.81
C GLY A 96 -5.47 -1.33 14.23
N GLY A 97 -5.88 -0.50 15.17
CA GLY A 97 -7.28 -0.39 15.62
C GLY A 97 -8.22 0.05 14.49
N LEU A 98 -7.83 1.07 13.72
CA LEU A 98 -8.60 1.53 12.56
C LEU A 98 -8.76 0.42 11.50
N ALA A 99 -7.70 -0.34 11.23
CA ALA A 99 -7.76 -1.47 10.29
C ALA A 99 -8.68 -2.58 10.78
N THR A 100 -8.66 -2.88 12.08
CA THR A 100 -9.56 -3.86 12.69
C THR A 100 -11.02 -3.41 12.57
N ILE A 101 -11.32 -2.15 12.90
CA ILE A 101 -12.67 -1.57 12.77
C ILE A 101 -13.13 -1.62 11.31
N ALA A 102 -12.27 -1.20 10.36
CA ALA A 102 -12.59 -1.25 8.94
C ALA A 102 -12.81 -2.69 8.44
N GLY A 103 -12.04 -3.66 8.96
CA GLY A 103 -12.23 -5.08 8.66
C GLY A 103 -13.59 -5.60 9.13
N ILE A 104 -13.97 -5.29 10.37
CA ILE A 104 -15.30 -5.63 10.90
C ILE A 104 -16.40 -4.96 10.09
N ALA A 105 -16.26 -3.67 9.77
CA ALA A 105 -17.21 -2.93 8.97
C ALA A 105 -17.40 -3.55 7.57
N ALA A 106 -16.32 -4.03 6.94
CA ALA A 106 -16.37 -4.72 5.66
C ALA A 106 -17.14 -6.05 5.75
N ILE A 107 -16.94 -6.82 6.82
CA ILE A 107 -17.67 -8.07 7.06
C ILE A 107 -19.16 -7.80 7.30
N LEU A 108 -19.50 -6.69 7.98
CA LEU A 108 -20.87 -6.27 8.21
C LEU A 108 -21.56 -5.65 6.97
N GLY A 109 -20.88 -5.62 5.83
CA GLY A 109 -21.44 -5.15 4.56
C GLY A 109 -21.40 -3.64 4.36
N LEU A 110 -20.64 -2.89 5.14
CA LEU A 110 -20.47 -1.43 4.97
C LEU A 110 -19.49 -1.11 3.81
N GLN A 111 -19.77 -1.70 2.65
CA GLN A 111 -19.07 -1.44 1.40
C GLN A 111 -19.71 -0.23 0.68
N PRO A 112 -18.94 0.53 -0.12
CA PRO A 112 -17.51 0.36 -0.48
C PRO A 112 -16.53 1.06 0.47
N LEU A 113 -17.01 1.88 1.42
CA LEU A 113 -16.15 2.71 2.25
C LEU A 113 -15.12 1.88 3.04
N ALA A 114 -15.57 0.82 3.69
CA ALA A 114 -14.68 -0.05 4.48
C ALA A 114 -13.59 -0.70 3.61
N GLY A 115 -13.92 -1.13 2.39
CA GLY A 115 -12.98 -1.68 1.43
C GLY A 115 -11.92 -0.67 1.00
N ASN A 116 -12.32 0.56 0.70
CA ASN A 116 -11.39 1.63 0.35
C ASN A 116 -10.43 1.96 1.52
N VAL A 117 -10.94 2.02 2.75
CA VAL A 117 -10.12 2.24 3.95
C VAL A 117 -9.13 1.10 4.14
N LEU A 118 -9.57 -0.15 3.97
CA LEU A 118 -8.69 -1.33 4.08
C LEU A 118 -7.60 -1.35 3.02
N LEU A 119 -7.86 -0.92 1.79
CA LEU A 119 -6.84 -0.79 0.75
C LEU A 119 -5.73 0.18 1.15
N VAL A 120 -6.10 1.36 1.67
CA VAL A 120 -5.13 2.37 2.10
C VAL A 120 -4.33 1.88 3.32
N LEU A 121 -5.00 1.34 4.34
CA LEU A 121 -4.33 0.84 5.54
C LEU A 121 -3.49 -0.40 5.23
N GLY A 122 -3.99 -1.30 4.37
CA GLY A 122 -3.27 -2.47 3.89
C GLY A 122 -1.95 -2.12 3.22
N THR A 123 -1.94 -1.05 2.42
CA THR A 123 -0.69 -0.53 1.83
C THR A 123 0.34 -0.18 2.90
N GLY A 124 -0.06 0.50 3.98
CA GLY A 124 0.83 0.78 5.11
C GLY A 124 1.35 -0.51 5.77
N PHE A 125 0.46 -1.48 6.02
CA PHE A 125 0.86 -2.78 6.59
C PHE A 125 1.75 -3.59 5.67
N ALA A 126 1.62 -3.46 4.34
CA ALA A 126 2.55 -4.09 3.40
C ALA A 126 3.99 -3.56 3.60
N PHE A 127 4.18 -2.25 3.77
CA PHE A 127 5.48 -1.68 4.11
C PHE A 127 5.99 -2.16 5.47
N GLN A 128 5.14 -2.25 6.48
CA GLN A 128 5.52 -2.81 7.78
C GLN A 128 5.89 -4.29 7.67
N GLY A 129 5.13 -5.09 6.93
CA GLY A 129 5.45 -6.50 6.67
C GLY A 129 6.78 -6.68 5.95
N LEU A 130 7.05 -5.84 4.95
CA LEU A 130 8.35 -5.80 4.29
C LEU A 130 9.48 -5.48 5.28
N ALA A 131 9.28 -4.54 6.19
CA ALA A 131 10.25 -4.21 7.23
C ALA A 131 10.52 -5.40 8.18
N VAL A 132 9.49 -6.21 8.50
CA VAL A 132 9.65 -7.46 9.28
C VAL A 132 10.51 -8.47 8.54
N VAL A 133 10.24 -8.70 7.25
CA VAL A 133 11.03 -9.63 6.42
C VAL A 133 12.49 -9.18 6.35
N TYR A 134 12.74 -7.88 6.17
CA TYR A 134 14.09 -7.32 6.19
C TYR A 134 14.76 -7.46 7.55
N TRP A 135 14.01 -7.32 8.65
CA TRP A 135 14.53 -7.57 9.99
C TRP A 135 14.92 -9.04 10.18
N TRP A 136 14.08 -10.00 9.75
CA TRP A 136 14.39 -11.43 9.82
C TRP A 136 15.59 -11.80 8.98
N SER A 137 15.73 -11.25 7.77
CA SER A 137 16.87 -11.50 6.91
C SER A 137 18.19 -11.07 7.55
N TRP A 138 18.14 -9.93 8.23
CA TRP A 138 19.31 -9.42 8.95
C TRP A 138 19.61 -10.21 10.21
N SER A 139 18.64 -10.50 11.06
CA SER A 139 18.84 -11.21 12.33
C SER A 139 19.23 -12.67 12.13
N LYS A 140 18.66 -13.34 11.12
CA LYS A 140 18.93 -14.75 10.81
C LYS A 140 20.07 -14.94 9.80
N GLN A 141 20.75 -13.87 9.41
CA GLN A 141 21.88 -13.90 8.47
C GLN A 141 21.53 -14.68 7.17
N TRP A 142 20.39 -14.39 6.58
CA TRP A 142 19.96 -15.06 5.35
C TRP A 142 20.98 -14.90 4.22
N PRO A 143 21.12 -15.87 3.30
CA PRO A 143 22.05 -15.79 2.19
C PRO A 143 21.74 -14.56 1.32
N ARG A 144 22.74 -13.93 0.72
CA ARG A 144 22.61 -12.66 -0.03
C ARG A 144 21.54 -12.65 -1.12
N GLY A 145 21.15 -13.82 -1.65
CA GLY A 145 20.12 -13.97 -2.69
C GLY A 145 18.66 -14.03 -2.19
N TRP A 146 18.39 -13.95 -0.88
CA TRP A 146 17.04 -14.08 -0.33
C TRP A 146 16.04 -13.07 -0.89
N TRP A 147 16.52 -11.87 -1.20
CA TRP A 147 15.67 -10.81 -1.78
C TRP A 147 15.13 -11.18 -3.17
N LEU A 148 15.79 -12.09 -3.91
CA LEU A 148 15.25 -12.62 -5.16
C LEU A 148 13.93 -13.36 -4.91
N ALA A 149 13.83 -14.14 -3.84
CA ALA A 149 12.58 -14.81 -3.47
C ALA A 149 11.47 -13.82 -3.10
N LEU A 150 11.82 -12.64 -2.60
CA LEU A 150 10.85 -11.58 -2.28
C LEU A 150 10.40 -10.80 -3.51
N TYR A 151 11.32 -10.49 -4.44
CA TYR A 151 10.98 -9.64 -5.58
C TYR A 151 10.62 -10.44 -6.84
N PHE A 152 11.03 -11.69 -6.96
CA PHE A 152 10.73 -12.53 -8.11
C PHE A 152 9.22 -12.74 -8.34
N PRO A 153 8.38 -12.93 -7.30
CA PRO A 153 6.94 -13.05 -7.46
C PRO A 153 6.28 -11.84 -8.13
N LEU A 154 6.87 -10.64 -8.02
CA LEU A 154 6.36 -9.45 -8.69
C LEU A 154 6.37 -9.55 -10.23
N PHE A 155 7.24 -10.39 -10.78
CA PHE A 155 7.33 -10.65 -12.22
C PHE A 155 6.43 -11.81 -12.67
N LEU A 156 5.86 -12.56 -11.73
CA LEU A 156 4.89 -13.60 -12.00
C LEU A 156 3.48 -13.00 -12.21
N GLY A 157 2.52 -13.82 -12.55
CA GLY A 157 1.17 -13.38 -12.86
C GLY A 157 0.46 -12.62 -11.72
N PRO A 158 -0.65 -11.93 -12.02
CA PRO A 158 -1.38 -11.11 -11.06
C PRO A 158 -1.78 -11.83 -9.77
N ALA A 159 -2.15 -13.11 -9.86
CA ALA A 159 -2.55 -13.92 -8.72
C ALA A 159 -1.41 -14.10 -7.70
N VAL A 160 -0.18 -14.31 -8.17
CA VAL A 160 0.99 -14.46 -7.30
C VAL A 160 1.32 -13.15 -6.59
N ARG A 161 1.28 -12.04 -7.32
CA ARG A 161 1.47 -10.69 -6.75
C ARG A 161 0.44 -10.36 -5.67
N MET A 162 -0.83 -10.69 -5.90
CA MET A 162 -1.88 -10.49 -4.91
C MET A 162 -1.66 -11.32 -3.65
N SER A 163 -1.23 -12.59 -3.81
CA SER A 163 -0.93 -13.46 -2.69
C SER A 163 0.26 -12.96 -1.87
N GLU A 164 1.32 -12.50 -2.53
CA GLU A 164 2.48 -11.89 -1.87
C GLU A 164 2.10 -10.64 -1.09
N MET A 165 1.34 -9.72 -1.71
CA MET A 165 0.84 -8.52 -1.04
C MET A 165 -0.03 -8.87 0.17
N ALA A 166 -0.94 -9.84 0.05
CA ALA A 166 -1.76 -10.30 1.15
C ALA A 166 -0.91 -10.86 2.31
N LEU A 167 0.14 -11.62 2.01
CA LEU A 167 1.07 -12.13 3.02
C LEU A 167 1.82 -10.99 3.72
N LEU A 168 2.32 -9.98 2.98
CA LEU A 168 3.01 -8.84 3.56
C LEU A 168 2.06 -8.01 4.44
N VAL A 169 0.84 -7.74 3.98
CA VAL A 169 -0.19 -7.02 4.77
C VAL A 169 -0.50 -7.77 6.05
N THR A 170 -0.72 -9.09 5.96
CA THR A 170 -1.03 -9.93 7.12
C THR A 170 0.14 -9.95 8.10
N LEU A 171 1.36 -10.11 7.62
CA LEU A 171 2.57 -10.09 8.44
C LEU A 171 2.75 -8.74 9.14
N GLY A 172 2.55 -7.63 8.43
CA GLY A 172 2.62 -6.29 9.02
C GLY A 172 1.54 -6.05 10.05
N PHE A 173 0.30 -6.52 9.80
CA PHE A 173 -0.79 -6.42 10.75
C PHE A 173 -0.53 -7.24 12.02
N ILE A 174 -0.04 -8.47 11.89
CA ILE A 174 0.34 -9.31 13.03
C ILE A 174 1.47 -8.67 13.83
N ASP A 175 2.52 -8.18 13.17
CA ASP A 175 3.64 -7.50 13.83
C ASP A 175 3.21 -6.27 14.61
N ASN A 176 2.17 -5.59 14.12
CA ASN A 176 1.63 -4.40 14.80
C ASN A 176 1.05 -4.71 16.20
N TRP A 177 0.53 -5.92 16.39
CA TRP A 177 -0.05 -6.37 17.66
C TRP A 177 0.93 -7.18 18.51
N TYR A 178 1.70 -8.07 17.91
CA TYR A 178 2.53 -9.05 18.61
C TYR A 178 4.02 -8.68 18.65
N ARG A 179 4.43 -7.57 18.00
CA ARG A 179 5.83 -7.12 17.95
C ARG A 179 6.78 -8.28 17.64
N LEU A 180 6.67 -8.84 16.43
CA LEU A 180 7.48 -9.98 15.97
C LEU A 180 9.00 -9.70 15.96
N ARG A 181 9.37 -8.46 16.18
CA ARG A 181 10.74 -7.96 16.27
C ARG A 181 11.04 -7.63 17.73
N PRO A 182 11.80 -8.46 18.47
CA PRO A 182 12.22 -8.13 19.83
C PRO A 182 12.99 -6.80 19.84
N GLY A 183 12.76 -6.00 20.87
CA GLY A 183 13.38 -4.69 21.03
C GLY A 183 14.90 -4.81 21.15
N ARG A 184 15.58 -3.70 20.92
CA ARG A 184 17.04 -3.61 21.02
C ARG A 184 17.57 -3.89 22.45
N GLU A 185 16.65 -3.85 23.43
CA GLU A 185 16.95 -4.09 24.84
C GLU A 185 17.20 -5.57 25.17
N ASP A 186 16.71 -6.48 24.31
CA ASP A 186 16.84 -7.93 24.52
C ASP A 186 18.10 -8.53 23.85
N MET A 187 18.95 -7.68 23.25
CA MET A 187 20.16 -8.10 22.51
C MET A 187 21.48 -7.60 23.14
N VAL A 188 21.48 -7.27 24.43
CA VAL A 188 22.70 -6.93 25.20
C VAL A 188 23.07 -8.07 26.10
#